data_f02e643f4ec907f84a480b5785eb7b25
#
_entry.id   f02e643f4ec907f84a480b5785eb7b25
#
_cell.length_a   1.000
_cell.length_b   1.000
_cell.length_c   1.000
_cell.angle_alpha   90.00
_cell.angle_beta   90.00
_cell.angle_gamma   90.00
#
_symmetry.space_group_name_H-M   'P 1'
#
loop_
_entity.id
_entity.type
_entity.pdbx_description
1 polymer ?
#
loop_
_entity_poly.entity_id
_entity_poly.type
_entity_poly.pdbx_seq_one_letter_code
_entity_poly.pdbx_strand_id
1 'polypeptide(L)'
;GIEAFVTENNPKFINSIIKKLKTFYKDNPDVDVYKMAYGLMPSSASANNQIKQLYINGYFCYVYKFGIITNGLGIPRHISFLDNAFKQKHPEMHIDKKSDSPEEDKSISDSKSLKPVLTDFFNLHPDFKPHTFLGDSIFDTCDTYTLLLDKFKFQRALIPLNSRNSNLDLPPVEYNDDGWPLCFKDPSITLKPFGWTREEGRSDRFKWRCPHVKRINGKWITSCENPCNGKPCGRVVHTSPALDKRMYPGEIRGSDKWISDYKIRVVVEKNIQYLKEPMACGNLKTRDNLTIKADLYLAGITQLITVILADKIHEYKYLRSLRALIA
;
A
#
# COMPACT_ATOMS: atom_id res chain seq x y z
N GLY A 1 1.87 -7.33 -1.20
CA GLY A 1 2.36 -6.67 0.00
C GLY A 1 3.88 -6.66 0.09
N ILE A 2 4.44 -5.63 0.69
CA ILE A 2 5.85 -5.57 1.11
C ILE A 2 5.86 -5.67 2.63
N GLU A 3 6.66 -6.56 3.18
CA GLU A 3 6.63 -6.86 4.60
C GLU A 3 8.03 -7.02 5.18
N ALA A 4 8.17 -6.77 6.48
CA ALA A 4 9.41 -6.88 7.22
C ALA A 4 9.43 -8.15 8.09
N PHE A 5 10.52 -8.92 8.00
CA PHE A 5 10.82 -9.97 8.96
C PHE A 5 11.72 -9.40 10.05
N VAL A 6 11.23 -9.38 11.26
CA VAL A 6 11.99 -8.95 12.42
C VAL A 6 12.95 -10.08 12.81
N THR A 7 14.25 -9.82 12.68
CA THR A 7 15.30 -10.77 13.09
C THR A 7 15.74 -10.54 14.52
N GLU A 8 15.64 -9.30 14.98
CA GLU A 8 16.06 -8.91 16.32
C GLU A 8 15.22 -7.72 16.80
N ASN A 9 14.61 -7.91 17.94
CA ASN A 9 13.96 -6.84 18.69
C ASN A 9 14.63 -6.81 20.06
N ASN A 10 15.32 -5.69 20.37
CA ASN A 10 15.95 -5.53 21.68
C ASN A 10 15.32 -4.38 22.47
N PRO A 11 14.06 -4.51 22.91
CA PRO A 11 13.35 -3.47 23.67
C PRO A 11 14.06 -3.14 24.98
N LYS A 12 14.76 -4.11 25.60
CA LYS A 12 15.48 -3.87 26.87
C LYS A 12 16.66 -2.93 26.65
N PHE A 13 17.45 -3.13 25.62
CA PHE A 13 18.59 -2.28 25.30
C PHE A 13 18.15 -0.86 24.95
N ILE A 14 17.19 -0.73 24.04
CA ILE A 14 16.63 0.56 23.62
C ILE A 14 16.01 1.30 24.79
N ASN A 15 15.18 0.63 25.59
CA ASN A 15 14.56 1.21 26.76
C ASN A 15 15.59 1.66 27.79
N SER A 16 16.71 0.94 27.94
CA SER A 16 17.83 1.35 28.79
C SER A 16 18.46 2.65 28.31
N ILE A 17 18.72 2.78 26.99
CA ILE A 17 19.25 4.01 26.40
C ILE A 17 18.28 5.16 26.60
N ILE A 18 17.00 5.00 26.26
CA ILE A 18 15.97 6.02 26.41
C ILE A 18 15.86 6.44 27.87
N LYS A 19 15.88 5.51 28.82
CA LYS A 19 15.84 5.82 30.25
C LYS A 19 17.04 6.69 30.68
N LYS A 20 18.25 6.33 30.25
CA LYS A 20 19.46 7.12 30.51
C LYS A 20 19.37 8.52 29.92
N LEU A 21 18.95 8.64 28.67
CA LEU A 21 18.77 9.94 28.00
C LEU A 21 17.70 10.80 28.71
N LYS A 22 16.57 10.24 29.07
CA LYS A 22 15.54 10.96 29.84
C LYS A 22 16.04 11.45 31.18
N THR A 23 16.89 10.68 31.85
CA THR A 23 17.50 11.11 33.10
C THR A 23 18.50 12.23 32.89
N PHE A 24 19.33 12.14 31.83
CA PHE A 24 20.35 13.13 31.51
C PHE A 24 19.76 14.47 31.04
N TYR A 25 18.69 14.41 30.22
CA TYR A 25 18.03 15.60 29.67
C TYR A 25 16.74 15.98 30.42
N LYS A 26 16.64 15.64 31.72
CA LYS A 26 15.43 15.88 32.53
C LYS A 26 15.01 17.35 32.54
N ASP A 27 15.97 18.26 32.55
CA ASP A 27 15.75 19.71 32.65
C ASP A 27 15.73 20.40 31.27
N ASN A 28 15.72 19.62 30.17
CA ASN A 28 15.71 20.13 28.81
C ASN A 28 14.62 19.46 27.97
N PRO A 29 13.34 19.91 28.08
CA PRO A 29 12.19 19.28 27.46
C PRO A 29 12.18 19.35 25.91
N ASP A 30 12.98 20.24 25.31
CA ASP A 30 13.06 20.40 23.85
C ASP A 30 13.90 19.31 23.17
N VAL A 31 14.57 18.46 23.96
CA VAL A 31 15.39 17.37 23.42
C VAL A 31 14.53 16.14 23.14
N ASP A 32 14.43 15.77 21.86
CA ASP A 32 13.81 14.50 21.46
C ASP A 32 14.75 13.32 21.79
N VAL A 33 14.57 12.75 22.98
CA VAL A 33 15.38 11.61 23.46
C VAL A 33 15.19 10.35 22.63
N TYR A 34 14.06 10.20 21.93
CA TYR A 34 13.82 9.05 21.05
C TYR A 34 14.63 9.19 19.77
N LYS A 35 14.66 10.37 19.18
CA LYS A 35 15.51 10.68 18.01
C LYS A 35 16.99 10.48 18.33
N MET A 36 17.43 10.93 19.52
CA MET A 36 18.81 10.70 19.99
C MET A 36 19.10 9.21 20.18
N ALA A 37 18.21 8.46 20.84
CA ALA A 37 18.38 7.02 21.04
C ALA A 37 18.51 6.30 19.71
N TYR A 38 17.74 6.68 18.71
CA TYR A 38 17.82 6.14 17.37
C TYR A 38 19.19 6.44 16.72
N GLY A 39 19.68 7.68 16.81
CA GLY A 39 20.98 8.08 16.26
C GLY A 39 22.18 7.35 16.89
N LEU A 40 22.03 6.87 18.13
CA LEU A 40 23.06 6.10 18.83
C LEU A 40 23.04 4.60 18.48
N MET A 41 22.02 4.14 17.75
CA MET A 41 21.89 2.72 17.41
C MET A 41 22.59 2.41 16.08
N PRO A 42 23.22 1.23 15.95
CA PRO A 42 23.76 0.79 14.68
C PRO A 42 22.69 0.73 13.59
N SER A 43 23.03 1.18 12.37
CA SER A 43 22.13 1.14 11.21
C SER A 43 21.84 -0.28 10.71
N SER A 44 22.66 -1.25 11.14
CA SER A 44 22.51 -2.67 10.78
C SER A 44 22.88 -3.57 11.96
N ALA A 45 22.42 -4.82 11.94
CA ALA A 45 22.80 -5.80 12.93
C ALA A 45 24.29 -6.14 12.83
N SER A 46 24.96 -6.30 13.97
CA SER A 46 26.39 -6.66 14.03
C SER A 46 26.71 -8.01 13.40
N ALA A 47 25.76 -8.96 13.49
CA ALA A 47 25.93 -10.30 12.95
C ALA A 47 25.78 -10.36 11.42
N ASN A 48 25.05 -9.42 10.82
CA ASN A 48 24.86 -9.32 9.37
C ASN A 48 24.47 -7.91 8.97
N ASN A 49 25.31 -7.24 8.18
CA ASN A 49 25.11 -5.85 7.76
C ASN A 49 23.96 -5.66 6.75
N GLN A 50 23.40 -6.74 6.20
CA GLN A 50 22.22 -6.69 5.34
C GLN A 50 20.92 -6.54 6.13
N ILE A 51 20.94 -6.88 7.43
CA ILE A 51 19.81 -6.70 8.32
C ILE A 51 19.78 -5.23 8.74
N LYS A 52 18.77 -4.51 8.27
CA LYS A 52 18.68 -3.06 8.47
C LYS A 52 17.77 -2.71 9.62
N GLN A 53 18.08 -1.59 10.26
CA GLN A 53 17.25 -1.03 11.31
C GLN A 53 16.00 -0.38 10.71
N LEU A 54 14.85 -0.67 11.31
CA LEU A 54 13.58 0.02 11.02
C LEU A 54 12.83 0.33 12.32
N TYR A 55 12.02 1.38 12.25
CA TYR A 55 11.06 1.73 13.28
C TYR A 55 9.67 1.25 12.85
N ILE A 56 9.14 0.26 13.58
CA ILE A 56 7.85 -0.37 13.23
C ILE A 56 6.97 -0.35 14.48
N ASN A 57 5.78 0.24 14.37
CA ASN A 57 4.76 0.26 15.43
C ASN A 57 5.29 0.71 16.80
N GLY A 58 6.13 1.73 16.84
CA GLY A 58 6.68 2.25 18.09
C GLY A 58 7.96 1.57 18.58
N TYR A 59 8.49 0.61 17.85
CA TYR A 59 9.66 -0.17 18.23
C TYR A 59 10.78 -0.11 17.18
N PHE A 60 12.03 0.00 17.66
CA PHE A 60 13.19 -0.21 16.83
C PHE A 60 13.44 -1.71 16.68
N CYS A 61 13.62 -2.17 15.45
CA CYS A 61 13.90 -3.56 15.15
C CYS A 61 14.86 -3.67 13.96
N TYR A 62 15.52 -4.81 13.88
CA TYR A 62 16.39 -5.16 12.78
C TYR A 62 15.69 -6.17 11.88
N VAL A 63 15.61 -5.90 10.58
CA VAL A 63 14.73 -6.62 9.69
C VAL A 63 15.36 -6.94 8.34
N TYR A 64 14.85 -8.01 7.72
CA TYR A 64 14.82 -8.19 6.29
C TYR A 64 13.46 -7.80 5.73
N LYS A 65 13.42 -7.41 4.46
CA LYS A 65 12.17 -7.18 3.74
C LYS A 65 11.96 -8.21 2.64
N PHE A 66 10.70 -8.50 2.38
CA PHE A 66 10.29 -9.31 1.24
C PHE A 66 9.03 -8.74 0.59
N GLY A 67 8.86 -8.98 -0.70
CA GLY A 67 7.64 -8.69 -1.45
C GLY A 67 6.87 -9.98 -1.70
N ILE A 68 5.55 -9.91 -1.60
CA ILE A 68 4.67 -11.04 -1.92
C ILE A 68 3.51 -10.59 -2.80
N ILE A 69 3.23 -11.37 -3.84
CA ILE A 69 2.06 -11.21 -4.69
C ILE A 69 1.15 -12.43 -4.46
N THR A 70 -0.09 -12.17 -4.11
CA THR A 70 -1.13 -13.20 -3.98
C THR A 70 -2.25 -12.96 -4.98
N ASN A 71 -3.00 -14.00 -5.30
CA ASN A 71 -4.29 -13.85 -5.96
C ASN A 71 -5.40 -13.46 -4.95
N GLY A 72 -6.64 -13.29 -5.43
CA GLY A 72 -7.79 -12.94 -4.59
C GLY A 72 -8.20 -13.99 -3.57
N LEU A 73 -7.65 -15.20 -3.64
CA LEU A 73 -7.83 -16.27 -2.64
C LEU A 73 -6.72 -16.27 -1.59
N GLY A 74 -5.72 -15.38 -1.71
CA GLY A 74 -4.57 -15.34 -0.82
C GLY A 74 -3.52 -16.41 -1.09
N ILE A 75 -3.55 -17.04 -2.26
CA ILE A 75 -2.54 -18.01 -2.69
C ILE A 75 -1.31 -17.24 -3.21
N PRO A 76 -0.10 -17.51 -2.70
CA PRO A 76 1.11 -16.86 -3.17
C PRO A 76 1.37 -17.19 -4.64
N ARG A 77 1.66 -16.17 -5.42
CA ARG A 77 2.01 -16.28 -6.85
C ARG A 77 3.45 -15.90 -7.10
N HIS A 78 4.01 -15.08 -6.23
CA HIS A 78 5.39 -14.65 -6.33
C HIS A 78 5.89 -14.18 -4.96
N ILE A 79 7.14 -14.48 -4.65
CA ILE A 79 7.84 -14.01 -3.45
C ILE A 79 9.20 -13.48 -3.91
N SER A 80 9.52 -12.24 -3.53
CA SER A 80 10.84 -11.62 -3.73
C SER A 80 11.48 -11.34 -2.38
N PHE A 81 12.66 -11.89 -2.16
CA PHE A 81 13.46 -11.55 -0.98
C PHE A 81 14.35 -10.35 -1.31
N LEU A 82 14.17 -9.23 -0.60
CA LEU A 82 14.77 -7.94 -0.94
C LEU A 82 16.17 -7.79 -0.32
N ASP A 83 17.05 -8.77 -0.59
CA ASP A 83 18.45 -8.78 -0.18
C ASP A 83 19.36 -7.90 -1.07
N ASN A 84 20.65 -7.89 -0.79
CA ASN A 84 21.60 -7.14 -1.59
C ASN A 84 21.69 -7.62 -3.04
N ALA A 85 21.53 -8.92 -3.28
CA ALA A 85 21.53 -9.47 -4.64
C ALA A 85 20.32 -8.95 -5.44
N PHE A 86 19.14 -8.90 -4.80
CA PHE A 86 17.95 -8.30 -5.40
C PHE A 86 18.15 -6.79 -5.68
N LYS A 87 18.76 -6.05 -4.74
CA LYS A 87 19.05 -4.62 -4.93
C LYS A 87 20.05 -4.35 -6.05
N GLN A 88 21.08 -5.19 -6.17
CA GLN A 88 22.06 -5.08 -7.28
C GLN A 88 21.40 -5.30 -8.65
N LYS A 89 20.45 -6.23 -8.71
CA LYS A 89 19.65 -6.47 -9.92
C LYS A 89 18.71 -5.30 -10.24
N HIS A 90 18.28 -4.55 -9.22
CA HIS A 90 17.28 -3.49 -9.30
C HIS A 90 17.80 -2.17 -8.70
N PRO A 91 18.78 -1.50 -9.35
CA PRO A 91 19.38 -0.27 -8.83
C PRO A 91 18.38 0.89 -8.67
N GLU A 92 17.25 0.83 -9.38
CA GLU A 92 16.16 1.80 -9.26
C GLU A 92 15.47 1.81 -7.88
N MET A 93 15.76 0.81 -7.04
CA MET A 93 15.26 0.77 -5.65
C MET A 93 16.09 1.64 -4.71
N HIS A 94 17.30 2.04 -5.11
CA HIS A 94 18.15 2.87 -4.28
C HIS A 94 17.48 4.24 -4.03
N ILE A 95 17.48 4.66 -2.78
CA ILE A 95 16.96 5.96 -2.37
C ILE A 95 18.09 6.68 -1.67
N ASP A 96 18.46 7.82 -2.22
CA ASP A 96 19.39 8.72 -1.55
C ASP A 96 18.74 9.26 -0.28
N LYS A 97 19.53 9.26 0.78
CA LYS A 97 19.10 9.82 2.07
C LYS A 97 18.93 11.33 1.89
N LYS A 98 17.72 11.82 2.13
CA LYS A 98 17.39 13.24 1.96
C LYS A 98 17.71 14.08 3.18
N SER A 99 17.75 13.48 4.37
CA SER A 99 18.06 14.15 5.63
C SER A 99 18.68 13.18 6.62
N ASP A 100 19.20 13.72 7.73
CA ASP A 100 19.68 12.92 8.86
C ASP A 100 18.54 12.36 9.72
N SER A 101 17.30 12.48 9.27
CA SER A 101 16.16 11.89 9.96
C SER A 101 16.23 10.37 10.00
N PRO A 102 16.07 9.77 11.17
CA PRO A 102 16.02 8.32 11.32
C PRO A 102 14.95 7.65 10.45
N GLU A 103 13.83 8.33 10.21
CA GLU A 103 12.72 7.82 9.40
C GLU A 103 13.07 7.72 7.91
N GLU A 104 14.06 8.49 7.44
CA GLU A 104 14.50 8.46 6.04
C GLU A 104 15.57 7.40 5.76
N ASP A 105 16.14 6.79 6.79
CA ASP A 105 17.15 5.73 6.65
C ASP A 105 16.54 4.37 6.29
N LYS A 106 15.46 4.40 5.53
CA LYS A 106 14.83 3.20 4.99
C LYS A 106 15.60 2.73 3.77
N SER A 107 16.45 1.74 3.96
CA SER A 107 17.25 1.15 2.87
C SER A 107 16.40 0.56 1.73
N ILE A 108 15.11 0.37 1.93
CA ILE A 108 14.14 -0.04 0.92
C ILE A 108 12.81 0.65 1.21
N SER A 109 12.35 1.49 0.30
CA SER A 109 10.98 2.02 0.32
C SER A 109 10.01 0.99 -0.25
N ASP A 110 8.85 0.83 0.40
CA ASP A 110 7.81 -0.09 -0.05
C ASP A 110 7.28 0.30 -1.43
N SER A 111 7.09 1.60 -1.68
CA SER A 111 6.64 2.09 -2.98
C SER A 111 7.67 1.86 -4.10
N LYS A 112 8.96 1.99 -3.81
CA LYS A 112 10.03 1.73 -4.80
C LYS A 112 10.22 0.24 -5.09
N SER A 113 9.92 -0.63 -4.13
CA SER A 113 10.00 -2.09 -4.30
C SER A 113 8.93 -2.65 -5.23
N LEU A 114 7.82 -1.94 -5.43
CA LEU A 114 6.69 -2.44 -6.23
C LEU A 114 7.09 -2.73 -7.67
N LYS A 115 7.79 -1.81 -8.33
CA LYS A 115 8.20 -1.94 -9.74
C LYS A 115 9.09 -3.18 -9.97
N PRO A 116 10.19 -3.39 -9.23
CA PRO A 116 11.04 -4.57 -9.43
C PRO A 116 10.32 -5.88 -9.09
N VAL A 117 9.52 -5.93 -8.02
CA VAL A 117 8.75 -7.13 -7.65
C VAL A 117 7.73 -7.49 -8.74
N LEU A 118 7.02 -6.52 -9.31
CA LEU A 118 6.11 -6.76 -10.42
C LEU A 118 6.86 -7.13 -11.70
N THR A 119 8.01 -6.51 -11.96
CA THR A 119 8.83 -6.83 -13.14
C THR A 119 9.29 -8.29 -13.10
N ASP A 120 9.80 -8.76 -11.97
CA ASP A 120 10.19 -10.16 -11.81
C ASP A 120 9.00 -11.11 -11.97
N PHE A 121 7.84 -10.75 -11.40
CA PHE A 121 6.62 -11.53 -11.56
C PHE A 121 6.19 -11.68 -13.03
N PHE A 122 6.11 -10.58 -13.78
CA PHE A 122 5.68 -10.61 -15.17
C PHE A 122 6.71 -11.23 -16.10
N ASN A 123 8.01 -11.16 -15.78
CA ASN A 123 9.05 -11.89 -16.49
C ASN A 123 8.90 -13.41 -16.35
N LEU A 124 8.46 -13.89 -15.18
CA LEU A 124 8.20 -15.31 -14.95
C LEU A 124 6.83 -15.76 -15.52
N HIS A 125 5.90 -14.83 -15.70
CA HIS A 125 4.52 -15.09 -16.12
C HIS A 125 4.12 -14.16 -17.29
N PRO A 126 4.76 -14.25 -18.46
CA PRO A 126 4.54 -13.31 -19.57
C PRO A 126 3.10 -13.34 -20.12
N ASP A 127 2.43 -14.47 -20.04
CA ASP A 127 1.05 -14.64 -20.52
C ASP A 127 -0.02 -14.20 -19.51
N PHE A 128 0.40 -13.79 -18.31
CA PHE A 128 -0.53 -13.36 -17.27
C PHE A 128 -1.18 -12.02 -17.64
N LYS A 129 -2.51 -12.01 -17.75
CA LYS A 129 -3.29 -10.80 -18.04
C LYS A 129 -3.90 -10.26 -16.74
N PRO A 130 -3.34 -9.19 -16.15
CA PRO A 130 -3.82 -8.66 -14.90
C PRO A 130 -5.16 -7.93 -15.08
N HIS A 131 -6.10 -8.12 -14.16
CA HIS A 131 -7.35 -7.38 -14.15
C HIS A 131 -7.34 -6.28 -13.10
N THR A 132 -7.14 -6.62 -11.84
CA THR A 132 -7.24 -5.68 -10.72
C THR A 132 -6.01 -5.77 -9.84
N PHE A 133 -5.40 -4.64 -9.56
CA PHE A 133 -4.38 -4.49 -8.52
C PHE A 133 -5.03 -4.02 -7.21
N LEU A 134 -4.64 -4.62 -6.10
CA LEU A 134 -5.04 -4.20 -4.75
C LEU A 134 -3.79 -3.81 -3.97
N GLY A 135 -3.73 -2.58 -3.50
CA GLY A 135 -2.58 -2.06 -2.76
C GLY A 135 -2.97 -1.22 -1.55
N ASP A 136 -2.00 -0.96 -0.67
CA ASP A 136 -2.15 -0.05 0.44
C ASP A 136 -1.98 1.42 -0.01
N SER A 137 -2.43 2.37 0.79
CA SER A 137 -2.35 3.81 0.52
C SER A 137 -0.91 4.30 0.30
N ILE A 138 0.10 3.59 0.80
CA ILE A 138 1.51 3.90 0.51
C ILE A 138 1.85 3.86 -0.99
N PHE A 139 1.09 3.11 -1.76
CA PHE A 139 1.24 3.00 -3.22
C PHE A 139 0.44 4.05 -4.00
N ASP A 140 -0.28 4.95 -3.35
CA ASP A 140 -1.09 5.98 -4.01
C ASP A 140 -0.22 7.12 -4.55
N THR A 141 0.48 6.87 -5.66
CA THR A 141 1.31 7.85 -6.38
C THR A 141 1.02 7.81 -7.88
N CYS A 142 1.18 8.93 -8.59
CA CYS A 142 1.01 8.98 -10.05
C CYS A 142 1.91 7.96 -10.77
N ASP A 143 3.15 7.78 -10.28
CA ASP A 143 4.11 6.81 -10.82
C ASP A 143 3.58 5.38 -10.70
N THR A 144 2.97 5.06 -9.56
CA THR A 144 2.37 3.73 -9.34
C THR A 144 1.24 3.46 -10.32
N TYR A 145 0.32 4.41 -10.52
CA TYR A 145 -0.77 4.23 -11.49
C TYR A 145 -0.26 4.15 -12.92
N THR A 146 0.75 4.94 -13.28
CA THR A 146 1.42 4.84 -14.59
C THR A 146 2.05 3.45 -14.78
N LEU A 147 2.74 2.96 -13.75
CA LEU A 147 3.32 1.63 -13.75
C LEU A 147 2.26 0.54 -13.93
N LEU A 148 1.20 0.58 -13.16
CA LEU A 148 0.15 -0.44 -13.15
C LEU A 148 -0.70 -0.41 -14.43
N LEU A 149 -1.23 0.76 -14.79
CA LEU A 149 -2.21 0.89 -15.87
C LEU A 149 -1.54 0.94 -17.25
N ASP A 150 -0.45 1.69 -17.39
CA ASP A 150 0.19 1.89 -18.70
C ASP A 150 1.23 0.83 -19.01
N LYS A 151 2.08 0.45 -18.04
CA LYS A 151 3.15 -0.53 -18.29
C LYS A 151 2.65 -1.96 -18.16
N PHE A 152 2.07 -2.32 -17.01
CA PHE A 152 1.62 -3.69 -16.72
C PHE A 152 0.18 -3.98 -17.15
N LYS A 153 -0.54 -2.98 -17.71
CA LYS A 153 -1.86 -3.12 -18.31
C LYS A 153 -2.94 -3.68 -17.38
N PHE A 154 -2.86 -3.37 -16.08
CA PHE A 154 -3.99 -3.58 -15.19
C PHE A 154 -5.19 -2.75 -15.67
N GLN A 155 -6.38 -3.32 -15.62
CA GLN A 155 -7.60 -2.59 -16.00
C GLN A 155 -8.00 -1.57 -14.92
N ARG A 156 -7.70 -1.88 -13.65
CA ARG A 156 -7.94 -0.99 -12.51
C ARG A 156 -6.98 -1.26 -11.36
N ALA A 157 -6.76 -0.21 -10.55
CA ALA A 157 -5.95 -0.28 -9.35
C ALA A 157 -6.78 0.25 -8.16
N LEU A 158 -7.04 -0.60 -7.17
CA LEU A 158 -7.77 -0.22 -5.97
C LEU A 158 -6.77 0.07 -4.86
N ILE A 159 -6.51 1.35 -4.67
CA ILE A 159 -5.56 1.88 -3.69
C ILE A 159 -6.26 3.03 -2.98
N PRO A 160 -6.34 3.05 -1.64
CA PRO A 160 -6.89 4.19 -0.89
C PRO A 160 -6.11 5.46 -1.16
N LEU A 161 -6.78 6.60 -1.14
CA LEU A 161 -6.14 7.90 -1.30
C LEU A 161 -5.18 8.15 -0.13
N ASN A 162 -4.00 8.66 -0.43
CA ASN A 162 -3.03 9.10 0.56
C ASN A 162 -2.96 10.63 0.58
N SER A 163 -3.49 11.25 1.62
CA SER A 163 -3.51 12.71 1.77
C SER A 163 -2.10 13.33 1.84
N ARG A 164 -1.08 12.56 2.24
CA ARG A 164 0.31 13.03 2.28
C ARG A 164 0.91 13.22 0.87
N ASN A 165 0.32 12.61 -0.14
CA ASN A 165 0.75 12.72 -1.55
C ASN A 165 -0.08 13.76 -2.32
N SER A 166 -0.66 14.72 -1.63
CA SER A 166 -1.67 15.66 -2.14
C SER A 166 -1.14 16.84 -2.97
N ASN A 167 0.06 16.76 -3.54
CA ASN A 167 0.55 17.75 -4.52
C ASN A 167 -0.25 17.65 -5.81
N LEU A 168 -1.52 17.98 -5.73
CA LEU A 168 -2.44 17.98 -6.86
C LEU A 168 -2.65 19.41 -7.28
N ASP A 169 -2.21 19.77 -8.50
CA ASP A 169 -2.69 20.93 -9.24
C ASP A 169 -4.14 20.70 -9.67
N LEU A 170 -4.98 20.33 -8.70
CA LEU A 170 -6.40 20.14 -8.94
C LEU A 170 -7.14 21.50 -8.94
N PRO A 171 -8.29 21.57 -9.59
CA PRO A 171 -9.15 22.76 -9.50
C PRO A 171 -9.37 23.15 -8.03
N PRO A 172 -9.62 24.42 -7.71
CA PRO A 172 -9.81 24.91 -6.35
C PRO A 172 -11.11 24.36 -5.73
N VAL A 173 -11.09 23.08 -5.41
CA VAL A 173 -12.19 22.33 -4.80
C VAL A 173 -11.57 21.46 -3.72
N GLU A 174 -12.18 21.44 -2.55
CA GLU A 174 -11.82 20.51 -1.51
C GLU A 174 -12.31 19.10 -1.85
N TYR A 175 -11.64 18.10 -1.33
CA TYR A 175 -11.94 16.68 -1.55
C TYR A 175 -12.05 15.96 -0.22
N ASN A 176 -12.94 14.96 -0.16
CA ASN A 176 -12.98 14.04 0.99
C ASN A 176 -11.85 13.00 0.91
N ASP A 177 -11.79 12.13 1.92
CA ASP A 177 -10.75 11.07 2.04
C ASP A 177 -10.77 10.05 0.88
N ASP A 178 -11.87 9.95 0.15
CA ASP A 178 -11.99 9.11 -1.06
C ASP A 178 -11.62 9.85 -2.34
N GLY A 179 -11.32 11.16 -2.26
CA GLY A 179 -11.04 12.02 -3.40
C GLY A 179 -12.30 12.48 -4.15
N TRP A 180 -13.47 12.50 -3.49
CA TRP A 180 -14.66 13.07 -4.08
C TRP A 180 -14.74 14.58 -3.81
N PRO A 181 -15.06 15.38 -4.80
CA PRO A 181 -15.17 16.83 -4.61
C PRO A 181 -16.26 17.20 -3.60
N LEU A 182 -15.97 18.20 -2.78
CA LEU A 182 -16.92 18.78 -1.84
C LEU A 182 -17.62 20.01 -2.42
N CYS A 183 -18.76 20.36 -1.87
CA CYS A 183 -19.44 21.58 -2.22
C CYS A 183 -18.64 22.79 -1.69
N PHE A 184 -18.33 23.77 -2.53
CA PHE A 184 -17.52 24.92 -2.13
C PHE A 184 -18.23 25.88 -1.15
N LYS A 185 -19.58 25.85 -1.09
CA LYS A 185 -20.36 26.65 -0.13
C LYS A 185 -20.60 25.91 1.19
N ASP A 186 -20.66 24.58 1.12
CA ASP A 186 -20.89 23.74 2.28
C ASP A 186 -20.05 22.46 2.14
N PRO A 187 -18.82 22.44 2.69
CA PRO A 187 -17.93 21.29 2.62
C PRO A 187 -18.47 20.00 3.25
N SER A 188 -19.54 20.06 4.01
CA SER A 188 -20.21 18.85 4.53
C SER A 188 -20.93 18.05 3.43
N ILE A 189 -21.18 18.68 2.28
CA ILE A 189 -21.89 18.07 1.15
C ILE A 189 -20.88 17.53 0.14
N THR A 190 -20.82 16.22 0.02
CA THR A 190 -20.01 15.52 -0.99
C THR A 190 -20.77 15.44 -2.31
N LEU A 191 -20.12 15.82 -3.42
CA LEU A 191 -20.66 15.66 -4.75
C LEU A 191 -20.72 14.20 -5.15
N LYS A 192 -21.70 13.82 -5.95
CA LYS A 192 -21.92 12.44 -6.38
C LYS A 192 -21.39 12.19 -7.80
N PRO A 193 -20.89 10.99 -8.09
CA PRO A 193 -20.51 10.58 -9.43
C PRO A 193 -21.66 10.74 -10.43
N PHE A 194 -21.37 11.31 -11.59
CA PHE A 194 -22.39 11.55 -12.63
C PHE A 194 -21.97 11.07 -14.03
N GLY A 195 -20.87 10.37 -14.16
CA GLY A 195 -20.39 9.76 -15.40
C GLY A 195 -19.30 10.55 -16.11
N TRP A 196 -18.98 10.10 -17.31
CA TRP A 196 -17.90 10.65 -18.12
C TRP A 196 -18.38 11.75 -19.06
N THR A 197 -17.51 12.71 -19.31
CA THR A 197 -17.63 13.68 -20.40
C THR A 197 -16.49 13.41 -21.36
N ARG A 198 -16.85 13.04 -22.59
CA ARG A 198 -15.93 12.79 -23.71
C ARG A 198 -16.25 13.80 -24.79
N GLU A 199 -15.28 14.61 -25.17
CA GLU A 199 -15.40 15.64 -26.18
C GLU A 199 -14.20 15.50 -27.13
N GLU A 200 -14.41 15.60 -28.40
CA GLU A 200 -13.36 15.57 -29.42
C GLU A 200 -12.32 16.67 -29.15
N GLY A 201 -11.03 16.31 -29.24
CA GLY A 201 -9.92 17.22 -28.97
C GLY A 201 -9.66 17.53 -27.47
N ARG A 202 -10.35 16.86 -26.55
CA ARG A 202 -10.14 17.02 -25.11
C ARG A 202 -9.96 15.69 -24.40
N SER A 203 -9.16 15.69 -23.34
CA SER A 203 -9.00 14.51 -22.49
C SER A 203 -10.32 14.16 -21.79
N ASP A 204 -10.56 12.87 -21.59
CA ASP A 204 -11.70 12.37 -20.84
C ASP A 204 -11.74 12.97 -19.44
N ARG A 205 -12.93 13.38 -19.01
CA ARG A 205 -13.17 13.99 -17.69
C ARG A 205 -14.32 13.28 -16.99
N PHE A 206 -14.13 13.01 -15.70
CA PHE A 206 -15.19 12.47 -14.87
C PHE A 206 -16.02 13.62 -14.27
N LYS A 207 -17.31 13.49 -14.34
CA LYS A 207 -18.27 14.52 -13.91
C LYS A 207 -18.82 14.19 -12.53
N TRP A 208 -18.82 15.19 -11.67
CA TRP A 208 -19.41 15.16 -10.34
C TRP A 208 -20.52 16.20 -10.23
N ARG A 209 -21.59 15.85 -9.53
CA ARG A 209 -22.77 16.71 -9.40
C ARG A 209 -23.25 16.78 -7.96
N CYS A 210 -23.82 17.94 -7.59
CA CYS A 210 -24.45 18.14 -6.29
C CYS A 210 -25.60 17.14 -6.07
N PRO A 211 -25.65 16.46 -4.89
CA PRO A 211 -26.72 15.49 -4.58
C PRO A 211 -28.12 16.14 -4.48
N HIS A 212 -28.18 17.44 -4.22
CA HIS A 212 -29.44 18.19 -4.15
C HIS A 212 -30.03 18.55 -5.54
N VAL A 213 -29.43 18.04 -6.61
CA VAL A 213 -29.90 18.30 -7.98
C VAL A 213 -30.40 16.97 -8.57
N LYS A 214 -31.63 16.95 -8.98
CA LYS A 214 -32.28 15.80 -9.62
C LYS A 214 -32.85 16.15 -10.98
N ARG A 215 -33.01 15.18 -11.84
CA ARG A 215 -33.71 15.33 -13.12
C ARG A 215 -35.09 14.70 -13.02
N ILE A 216 -36.14 15.52 -13.11
CA ILE A 216 -37.54 15.07 -13.03
C ILE A 216 -38.23 15.51 -14.31
N ASN A 217 -38.87 14.57 -15.01
CA ASN A 217 -39.56 14.81 -16.28
C ASN A 217 -38.71 15.61 -17.31
N GLY A 218 -37.41 15.22 -17.41
CA GLY A 218 -36.48 15.86 -18.34
C GLY A 218 -35.89 17.21 -17.89
N LYS A 219 -36.42 17.81 -16.85
CA LYS A 219 -35.98 19.11 -16.32
C LYS A 219 -35.10 18.93 -15.08
N TRP A 220 -34.10 19.80 -14.95
CA TRP A 220 -33.27 19.86 -13.75
C TRP A 220 -33.99 20.66 -12.67
N ILE A 221 -34.01 20.12 -11.45
CA ILE A 221 -34.58 20.74 -10.26
C ILE A 221 -33.57 20.67 -9.15
N THR A 222 -33.36 21.78 -8.47
CA THR A 222 -32.51 21.81 -7.26
C THR A 222 -33.39 21.96 -6.01
N SER A 223 -33.05 21.18 -4.99
CA SER A 223 -33.61 21.28 -3.64
C SER A 223 -32.63 21.92 -2.65
N CYS A 224 -31.54 22.52 -3.15
CA CYS A 224 -30.53 23.17 -2.31
C CYS A 224 -31.06 24.51 -1.81
N GLU A 225 -31.03 24.74 -0.51
CA GLU A 225 -31.45 26.02 0.12
C GLU A 225 -30.48 27.16 -0.18
N ASN A 226 -29.17 26.82 -0.38
CA ASN A 226 -28.14 27.80 -0.72
C ASN A 226 -27.43 27.42 -2.03
N PRO A 227 -28.06 27.57 -3.19
CA PRO A 227 -27.53 27.10 -4.46
C PRO A 227 -26.22 27.79 -4.85
N CYS A 228 -25.27 26.99 -5.38
CA CYS A 228 -23.94 27.45 -5.78
C CYS A 228 -23.95 28.35 -7.02
N ASN A 229 -24.99 28.25 -7.84
CA ASN A 229 -25.20 29.08 -9.01
C ASN A 229 -26.71 29.18 -9.26
N GLY A 230 -27.10 30.16 -10.07
CA GLY A 230 -28.52 30.39 -10.43
C GLY A 230 -29.09 29.39 -11.44
N LYS A 231 -28.34 28.32 -11.80
CA LYS A 231 -28.80 27.35 -12.80
C LYS A 231 -29.48 26.15 -12.13
N PRO A 232 -30.64 25.69 -12.63
CA PRO A 232 -31.36 24.54 -12.07
C PRO A 232 -30.54 23.25 -12.07
N CYS A 233 -29.55 23.12 -12.96
CA CYS A 233 -28.67 21.97 -13.05
C CYS A 233 -27.59 21.94 -11.96
N GLY A 234 -27.51 22.97 -11.11
CA GLY A 234 -26.50 23.07 -10.06
C GLY A 234 -25.06 23.16 -10.59
N ARG A 235 -24.11 23.13 -9.66
CA ARG A 235 -22.68 23.10 -10.00
C ARG A 235 -22.25 21.70 -10.43
N VAL A 236 -21.41 21.66 -11.44
CA VAL A 236 -20.72 20.43 -11.90
C VAL A 236 -19.21 20.63 -11.73
N VAL A 237 -18.56 19.68 -11.17
CA VAL A 237 -17.09 19.59 -11.07
C VAL A 237 -16.61 18.49 -12.00
N HIS A 238 -15.47 18.71 -12.65
CA HIS A 238 -14.82 17.70 -13.48
C HIS A 238 -13.46 17.36 -12.87
N THR A 239 -13.15 16.08 -12.77
CA THR A 239 -11.81 15.56 -12.48
C THR A 239 -11.28 14.88 -13.73
N SER A 240 -9.99 14.99 -13.99
CA SER A 240 -9.37 14.41 -15.18
C SER A 240 -8.23 13.47 -14.80
N PRO A 241 -8.30 12.17 -15.17
CA PRO A 241 -7.18 11.27 -15.02
C PRO A 241 -5.93 11.68 -15.81
N ALA A 242 -6.09 12.52 -16.85
CA ALA A 242 -4.96 13.05 -17.60
C ALA A 242 -4.16 14.08 -16.79
N LEU A 243 -4.82 14.81 -15.87
CA LEU A 243 -4.14 15.71 -14.93
C LEU A 243 -3.57 14.98 -13.76
N ASP A 244 -4.33 14.04 -13.21
CA ASP A 244 -3.87 13.18 -12.12
C ASP A 244 -4.50 11.79 -12.22
N LYS A 245 -3.69 10.80 -12.53
CA LYS A 245 -4.12 9.39 -12.64
C LYS A 245 -4.72 8.83 -11.34
N ARG A 246 -4.40 9.42 -10.20
CA ARG A 246 -4.97 9.05 -8.90
C ARG A 246 -6.46 9.35 -8.80
N MET A 247 -6.97 10.27 -9.61
CA MET A 247 -8.37 10.70 -9.54
C MET A 247 -9.37 9.65 -10.04
N TYR A 248 -8.96 8.80 -10.97
CA TYR A 248 -9.82 7.72 -11.44
C TYR A 248 -9.01 6.49 -11.90
N PRO A 249 -8.58 5.62 -11.00
CA PRO A 249 -7.75 4.46 -11.33
C PRO A 249 -8.56 3.25 -11.85
N GLY A 250 -9.54 3.48 -12.72
CA GLY A 250 -10.41 2.45 -13.31
C GLY A 250 -11.66 2.10 -12.49
N GLU A 251 -11.78 2.56 -11.25
CA GLU A 251 -12.97 2.44 -10.40
C GLU A 251 -13.04 3.64 -9.45
N ILE A 252 -14.25 4.10 -9.13
CA ILE A 252 -14.46 5.24 -8.23
C ILE A 252 -14.21 4.80 -6.80
N ARG A 253 -13.22 5.40 -6.12
CA ARG A 253 -12.95 5.15 -4.69
C ARG A 253 -14.21 5.42 -3.87
N GLY A 254 -14.39 4.67 -2.80
CA GLY A 254 -15.52 4.83 -1.88
C GLY A 254 -16.88 4.44 -2.47
N SER A 255 -16.96 3.99 -3.74
CA SER A 255 -18.19 3.39 -4.25
C SER A 255 -18.42 2.01 -3.61
N ASP A 256 -19.69 1.57 -3.53
CA ASP A 256 -20.03 0.26 -2.96
C ASP A 256 -19.24 -0.88 -3.63
N LYS A 257 -19.06 -0.79 -4.95
CA LYS A 257 -18.28 -1.76 -5.72
C LYS A 257 -16.80 -1.70 -5.35
N TRP A 258 -16.23 -0.51 -5.24
CA TRP A 258 -14.82 -0.34 -4.83
C TRP A 258 -14.60 -0.91 -3.43
N ILE A 259 -15.48 -0.58 -2.47
CA ILE A 259 -15.42 -1.05 -1.08
C ILE A 259 -15.50 -2.58 -1.03
N SER A 260 -16.46 -3.16 -1.77
CA SER A 260 -16.63 -4.62 -1.84
C SER A 260 -15.38 -5.32 -2.38
N ASP A 261 -14.86 -4.83 -3.49
CA ASP A 261 -13.69 -5.42 -4.14
C ASP A 261 -12.40 -5.20 -3.33
N TYR A 262 -12.25 -4.03 -2.70
CA TYR A 262 -11.06 -3.71 -1.90
C TYR A 262 -10.95 -4.56 -0.63
N LYS A 263 -12.06 -5.02 -0.06
CA LYS A 263 -12.05 -5.94 1.10
C LYS A 263 -11.23 -7.21 0.85
N ILE A 264 -11.08 -7.62 -0.42
CA ILE A 264 -10.26 -8.77 -0.81
C ILE A 264 -8.78 -8.54 -0.43
N ARG A 265 -8.31 -7.30 -0.30
CA ARG A 265 -6.92 -6.99 0.09
C ARG A 265 -6.49 -7.68 1.39
N VAL A 266 -7.40 -7.90 2.31
CA VAL A 266 -7.10 -8.58 3.59
C VAL A 266 -6.47 -9.97 3.40
N VAL A 267 -6.66 -10.60 2.25
CA VAL A 267 -6.11 -11.95 2.02
C VAL A 267 -4.58 -11.97 1.94
N VAL A 268 -3.94 -10.89 1.47
CA VAL A 268 -2.47 -10.81 1.47
C VAL A 268 -1.93 -10.66 2.89
N GLU A 269 -2.61 -9.91 3.74
CA GLU A 269 -2.23 -9.78 5.16
C GLU A 269 -2.36 -11.12 5.90
N LYS A 270 -3.46 -11.83 5.66
CA LYS A 270 -3.65 -13.19 6.19
C LYS A 270 -2.59 -14.17 5.68
N ASN A 271 -2.14 -14.03 4.42
CA ASN A 271 -1.07 -14.84 3.89
C ASN A 271 0.27 -14.52 4.58
N ILE A 272 0.60 -13.24 4.74
CA ILE A 272 1.79 -12.80 5.46
C ILE A 272 1.77 -13.29 6.92
N GLN A 273 0.64 -13.18 7.60
CA GLN A 273 0.47 -13.72 8.96
C GLN A 273 0.68 -15.23 9.00
N TYR A 274 0.17 -15.96 8.01
CA TYR A 274 0.38 -17.39 7.91
C TYR A 274 1.86 -17.78 7.72
N LEU A 275 2.61 -17.03 6.91
CA LEU A 275 4.06 -17.20 6.79
C LEU A 275 4.77 -16.93 8.13
N LYS A 276 4.39 -15.87 8.83
CA LYS A 276 5.03 -15.45 10.08
C LYS A 276 4.79 -16.41 11.23
N GLU A 277 3.57 -16.84 11.44
CA GLU A 277 3.16 -17.63 12.62
C GLU A 277 3.24 -19.15 12.37
N PRO A 278 2.34 -19.76 11.56
CA PRO A 278 2.38 -21.21 11.36
C PRO A 278 3.65 -21.72 10.70
N MET A 279 4.26 -20.94 9.79
CA MET A 279 5.50 -21.32 9.10
C MET A 279 6.76 -20.82 9.81
N ALA A 280 6.62 -20.21 10.99
CA ALA A 280 7.70 -19.73 11.84
C ALA A 280 8.65 -18.69 11.23
N CYS A 281 8.32 -18.11 10.07
CA CYS A 281 9.13 -17.03 9.45
C CYS A 281 9.13 -15.74 10.27
N GLY A 282 8.20 -15.56 11.21
CA GLY A 282 8.19 -14.45 12.16
C GLY A 282 9.11 -14.61 13.36
N ASN A 283 9.66 -15.80 13.58
CA ASN A 283 10.58 -16.11 14.67
C ASN A 283 11.88 -16.72 14.12
N LEU A 284 12.64 -15.90 13.42
CA LEU A 284 13.88 -16.30 12.78
C LEU A 284 14.95 -16.65 13.82
N LYS A 285 15.46 -17.87 13.73
CA LYS A 285 16.50 -18.39 14.63
C LYS A 285 17.91 -18.16 14.09
N THR A 286 18.04 -17.83 12.84
CA THR A 286 19.30 -17.55 12.15
C THR A 286 19.33 -16.10 11.65
N ARG A 287 20.53 -15.58 11.41
CA ARG A 287 20.76 -14.27 10.78
C ARG A 287 21.48 -14.42 9.43
N ASP A 288 21.65 -15.66 8.99
CA ASP A 288 22.20 -15.94 7.68
C ASP A 288 21.19 -15.67 6.57
N ASN A 289 21.63 -14.89 5.59
CA ASN A 289 20.79 -14.41 4.50
C ASN A 289 20.23 -15.55 3.64
N LEU A 290 21.07 -16.53 3.31
CA LEU A 290 20.67 -17.66 2.45
C LEU A 290 19.67 -18.55 3.16
N THR A 291 19.89 -18.82 4.45
CA THR A 291 18.99 -19.64 5.25
C THR A 291 17.62 -18.97 5.40
N ILE A 292 17.58 -17.68 5.74
CA ILE A 292 16.29 -16.95 5.86
C ILE A 292 15.53 -16.92 4.52
N LYS A 293 16.26 -16.72 3.42
CA LYS A 293 15.69 -16.77 2.08
C LYS A 293 15.15 -18.16 1.73
N ALA A 294 15.88 -19.20 2.07
CA ALA A 294 15.44 -20.59 1.87
C ALA A 294 14.18 -20.89 2.69
N ASP A 295 14.15 -20.53 3.97
CA ASP A 295 13.01 -20.74 4.86
C ASP A 295 11.75 -20.03 4.31
N LEU A 296 11.89 -18.79 3.83
CA LEU A 296 10.79 -18.04 3.22
C LEU A 296 10.23 -18.75 1.98
N TYR A 297 11.10 -19.25 1.10
CA TYR A 297 10.65 -19.96 -0.11
C TYR A 297 10.05 -21.32 0.21
N LEU A 298 10.63 -22.06 1.17
CA LEU A 298 10.06 -23.33 1.65
C LEU A 298 8.66 -23.12 2.26
N ALA A 299 8.48 -22.04 3.03
CA ALA A 299 7.17 -21.69 3.56
C ALA A 299 6.15 -21.39 2.43
N GLY A 300 6.57 -20.67 1.38
CA GLY A 300 5.75 -20.45 0.19
C GLY A 300 5.39 -21.73 -0.55
N ILE A 301 6.35 -22.65 -0.74
CA ILE A 301 6.13 -23.97 -1.34
C ILE A 301 5.16 -24.79 -0.51
N THR A 302 5.32 -24.80 0.82
CA THR A 302 4.41 -25.50 1.73
C THR A 302 2.98 -25.00 1.60
N GLN A 303 2.79 -23.68 1.45
CA GLN A 303 1.46 -23.14 1.17
C GLN A 303 0.88 -23.64 -0.15
N LEU A 304 1.68 -23.71 -1.22
CA LEU A 304 1.23 -24.21 -2.52
C LEU A 304 0.86 -25.70 -2.45
N ILE A 305 1.66 -26.51 -1.73
CA ILE A 305 1.32 -27.93 -1.47
C ILE A 305 0.02 -28.04 -0.69
N THR A 306 -0.19 -27.19 0.31
CA THR A 306 -1.46 -27.13 1.08
C THR A 306 -2.67 -26.86 0.16
N VAL A 307 -2.53 -25.92 -0.78
CA VAL A 307 -3.57 -25.62 -1.76
C VAL A 307 -3.86 -26.82 -2.65
N ILE A 308 -2.83 -27.49 -3.17
CA ILE A 308 -2.98 -28.67 -4.02
C ILE A 308 -3.66 -29.82 -3.25
N LEU A 309 -3.29 -30.02 -1.99
CA LEU A 309 -3.93 -31.02 -1.14
C LEU A 309 -5.41 -30.71 -0.91
N ALA A 310 -5.71 -29.47 -0.51
CA ALA A 310 -7.09 -29.02 -0.28
C ALA A 310 -7.96 -29.15 -1.53
N ASP A 311 -7.42 -28.85 -2.70
CA ASP A 311 -8.09 -29.01 -3.99
C ASP A 311 -8.38 -30.49 -4.29
N LYS A 312 -7.40 -31.38 -4.11
CA LYS A 312 -7.53 -32.82 -4.35
C LYS A 312 -8.58 -33.50 -3.46
N ILE A 313 -8.72 -33.04 -2.22
CA ILE A 313 -9.71 -33.59 -1.27
C ILE A 313 -11.00 -32.78 -1.22
N HIS A 314 -11.14 -31.77 -2.11
CA HIS A 314 -12.31 -30.87 -2.21
C HIS A 314 -12.60 -30.05 -0.93
N GLU A 315 -11.58 -29.79 -0.11
CA GLU A 315 -11.69 -29.02 1.13
C GLU A 315 -11.31 -27.54 0.92
N TYR A 316 -11.97 -26.84 0.02
CA TYR A 316 -11.67 -25.47 -0.39
C TYR A 316 -11.73 -24.44 0.76
N LYS A 317 -12.43 -24.76 1.84
CA LYS A 317 -12.47 -23.94 3.05
C LYS A 317 -11.08 -23.80 3.70
N TYR A 318 -10.21 -24.77 3.49
CA TYR A 318 -8.90 -24.87 4.14
C TYR A 318 -7.71 -24.63 3.20
N LEU A 319 -7.92 -23.97 2.05
CA LEU A 319 -6.87 -23.68 1.07
C LEU A 319 -5.59 -23.06 1.64
N ARG A 320 -5.66 -22.45 2.83
CA ARG A 320 -4.53 -21.79 3.48
C ARG A 320 -4.20 -22.36 4.87
N SER A 321 -4.83 -23.43 5.30
CA SER A 321 -4.68 -23.93 6.66
C SER A 321 -4.25 -25.40 6.67
N LEU A 322 -2.94 -25.62 6.72
CA LEU A 322 -2.36 -26.97 6.81
C LEU A 322 -2.90 -27.73 8.02
N ARG A 323 -3.06 -27.07 9.19
CA ARG A 323 -3.55 -27.73 10.41
C ARG A 323 -4.90 -28.41 10.22
N ALA A 324 -5.82 -27.77 9.53
CA ALA A 324 -7.15 -28.31 9.31
C ALA A 324 -7.17 -29.47 8.31
N LEU A 325 -6.08 -29.69 7.56
CA LEU A 325 -5.97 -30.77 6.59
C LEU A 325 -5.23 -32.01 7.14
N ILE A 326 -4.53 -31.87 8.25
CA ILE A 326 -3.72 -32.95 8.86
C ILE A 326 -4.21 -33.33 10.27
N ALA A 327 -5.20 -32.64 10.78
CA ALA A 327 -5.88 -32.97 12.04
C ALA A 327 -7.02 -33.96 11.82
#